data_bb51a9c0b1fe191156c8bef6ce12ca13
#
_entry.id   bb51a9c0b1fe191156c8bef6ce12ca13
#
_cell.length_a   1.000
_cell.length_b   1.000
_cell.length_c   1.000
_cell.angle_alpha   90.00
_cell.angle_beta   90.00
_cell.angle_gamma   90.00
#
_symmetry.space_group_name_H-M   'P 1'
#
loop_
_entity.id
_entity.type
_entity.pdbx_description
1 polymer ?
#
loop_
_entity_poly.entity_id
_entity_poly.type
_entity_poly.pdbx_seq_one_letter_code
_entity_poly.pdbx_strand_id
1 'polypeptide(L)'
;LHLCDRRQRQMCIRDRIIRAFCEPSIDSIVSIAPSYGMYEVAANVNNVEFRKIKLDEKFDLDTDSLLEAANDWVKVIFLCSPNNPTGNNLSRDRLYKVLNTFQGLVVIDEAYVDFSIEPSFLGELDKFPNLIVLQTMSKAWGAAGIRLGMAFASPEIIAILNKIKYPYNVNLLTQERALYILENKEQMEKQLRSILSERIRLQAALPELNCVRKIYPTDANFILVEVTNADTIYKNLVRQGIIVRNRTNVTMCNGCLRITVGKSDENDALLEALKKM
;
A
#
# COMPACT_ATOMS: atom_id res chain seq x y z
N LEU A 1 -9.69 -25.80 -17.95
CA LEU A 1 -9.62 -25.61 -16.48
C LEU A 1 -8.93 -24.28 -16.08
N HIS A 2 -7.93 -23.81 -16.80
CA HIS A 2 -7.15 -22.64 -16.41
C HIS A 2 -7.80 -21.27 -16.72
N LEU A 3 -8.77 -21.19 -17.62
CA LEU A 3 -9.43 -19.93 -17.99
C LEU A 3 -10.54 -19.52 -17.01
N CYS A 4 -11.24 -20.48 -16.39
CA CYS A 4 -12.24 -20.20 -15.37
C CYS A 4 -11.62 -19.70 -14.06
N ASP A 5 -10.46 -20.20 -13.68
CA ASP A 5 -9.80 -19.91 -12.41
C ASP A 5 -9.30 -18.46 -12.31
N ARG A 6 -8.94 -17.84 -13.46
CA ARG A 6 -8.54 -16.43 -13.50
C ARG A 6 -9.70 -15.46 -13.31
N ARG A 7 -10.93 -15.86 -13.61
CA ARG A 7 -12.14 -15.04 -13.42
C ARG A 7 -12.77 -15.19 -12.04
N GLN A 8 -12.45 -16.25 -11.32
CA GLN A 8 -12.96 -16.51 -9.96
C GLN A 8 -12.04 -15.97 -8.86
N ARG A 9 -10.87 -15.41 -9.19
CA ARG A 9 -10.05 -14.72 -8.20
C ARG A 9 -10.87 -13.60 -7.60
N GLN A 10 -11.08 -13.71 -6.31
CA GLN A 10 -11.81 -12.79 -5.44
C GLN A 10 -11.73 -11.37 -5.97
N MET A 11 -12.87 -10.81 -6.33
CA MET A 11 -12.97 -9.41 -6.68
C MET A 11 -12.29 -8.62 -5.56
N CYS A 12 -11.16 -7.99 -5.88
CA CYS A 12 -10.41 -7.19 -4.92
C CYS A 12 -11.38 -6.20 -4.26
N ILE A 13 -11.21 -5.91 -2.98
CA ILE A 13 -12.07 -4.94 -2.29
C ILE A 13 -12.10 -3.61 -3.05
N ARG A 14 -10.98 -3.20 -3.64
CA ARG A 14 -10.89 -1.98 -4.45
C ARG A 14 -11.78 -2.02 -5.70
N ASP A 15 -11.79 -3.14 -6.42
CA ASP A 15 -12.70 -3.33 -7.58
C ASP A 15 -14.16 -3.24 -7.14
N ARG A 16 -14.46 -3.78 -5.96
CA ARG A 16 -15.80 -3.75 -5.40
C ARG A 16 -16.23 -2.34 -5.01
N ILE A 17 -15.34 -1.55 -4.43
CA ILE A 17 -15.59 -0.14 -4.12
C ILE A 17 -15.88 0.63 -5.41
N ILE A 18 -15.04 0.48 -6.44
CA ILE A 18 -15.25 1.16 -7.73
C ILE A 18 -16.59 0.75 -8.35
N ARG A 19 -16.92 -0.53 -8.39
CA ARG A 19 -18.18 -1.03 -8.93
C ARG A 19 -19.42 -0.57 -8.16
N ALA A 20 -19.28 -0.36 -6.85
CA ALA A 20 -20.40 0.05 -6.01
C ALA A 20 -20.73 1.54 -6.13
N PHE A 21 -19.71 2.36 -6.41
CA PHE A 21 -19.81 3.80 -6.22
C PHE A 21 -19.45 4.63 -7.46
N CYS A 22 -19.01 4.00 -8.54
CA CYS A 22 -18.69 4.68 -9.80
C CYS A 22 -19.49 4.12 -10.97
N GLU A 23 -20.04 4.99 -11.78
CA GLU A 23 -20.66 4.65 -13.06
C GLU A 23 -19.59 4.54 -14.14
N PRO A 24 -19.44 3.39 -14.84
CA PRO A 24 -18.46 3.21 -15.89
C PRO A 24 -18.60 4.24 -17.02
N SER A 25 -17.48 4.72 -17.55
CA SER A 25 -17.40 5.73 -18.62
C SER A 25 -17.91 7.12 -18.24
N ILE A 26 -18.42 7.32 -17.02
CA ILE A 26 -18.99 8.60 -16.55
C ILE A 26 -18.15 9.12 -15.41
N ASP A 27 -18.01 8.32 -14.36
CA ASP A 27 -17.32 8.72 -13.13
C ASP A 27 -15.81 8.52 -13.22
N SER A 28 -15.12 9.15 -12.30
CA SER A 28 -13.67 9.04 -12.15
C SER A 28 -13.28 8.77 -10.70
N ILE A 29 -12.06 8.25 -10.54
CA ILE A 29 -11.40 8.14 -9.24
C ILE A 29 -10.08 8.90 -9.27
N VAL A 30 -9.66 9.36 -8.10
CA VAL A 30 -8.37 10.06 -7.92
C VAL A 30 -7.48 9.24 -7.01
N SER A 31 -6.17 9.24 -7.28
CA SER A 31 -5.16 8.78 -6.33
C SER A 31 -3.87 9.58 -6.50
N ILE A 32 -2.97 9.38 -5.55
CA ILE A 32 -1.65 10.02 -5.53
C ILE A 32 -0.63 9.28 -6.41
N ALA A 33 0.39 9.98 -6.86
CA ALA A 33 1.52 9.42 -7.59
C ALA A 33 2.85 9.97 -7.03
N PRO A 34 3.81 9.11 -6.70
CA PRO A 34 3.80 7.65 -6.83
C PRO A 34 2.93 6.97 -5.77
N SER A 35 2.22 5.90 -6.14
CA SER A 35 1.47 5.07 -5.20
C SER A 35 1.26 3.65 -5.74
N TYR A 36 0.38 2.89 -5.10
CA TYR A 36 0.11 1.50 -5.43
C TYR A 36 -0.64 1.36 -6.76
N GLY A 37 0.04 0.84 -7.78
CA GLY A 37 -0.46 0.79 -9.16
C GLY A 37 -1.76 -0.01 -9.38
N MET A 38 -2.21 -0.81 -8.40
CA MET A 38 -3.46 -1.56 -8.53
C MET A 38 -4.71 -0.69 -8.45
N TYR A 39 -4.63 0.56 -8.03
CA TYR A 39 -5.78 1.49 -8.12
C TYR A 39 -6.11 1.79 -9.57
N GLU A 40 -5.08 2.11 -10.38
CA GLU A 40 -5.23 2.32 -11.81
C GLU A 40 -5.71 1.07 -12.54
N VAL A 41 -5.15 -0.10 -12.20
CA VAL A 41 -5.60 -1.38 -12.78
C VAL A 41 -7.07 -1.64 -12.46
N ALA A 42 -7.50 -1.40 -11.22
CA ALA A 42 -8.89 -1.57 -10.81
C ALA A 42 -9.82 -0.59 -11.54
N ALA A 43 -9.42 0.69 -11.69
CA ALA A 43 -10.18 1.68 -12.46
C ALA A 43 -10.34 1.25 -13.91
N ASN A 44 -9.24 0.88 -14.57
CA ASN A 44 -9.25 0.45 -15.99
C ASN A 44 -10.11 -0.79 -16.21
N VAL A 45 -10.07 -1.78 -15.32
CA VAL A 45 -10.91 -3.00 -15.41
C VAL A 45 -12.39 -2.66 -15.30
N ASN A 46 -12.75 -1.63 -14.55
CA ASN A 46 -14.13 -1.17 -14.36
C ASN A 46 -14.52 -0.05 -15.35
N ASN A 47 -13.65 0.31 -16.30
CA ASN A 47 -13.88 1.39 -17.27
C ASN A 47 -14.21 2.73 -16.59
N VAL A 48 -13.50 3.06 -15.51
CA VAL A 48 -13.61 4.30 -14.75
C VAL A 48 -12.34 5.11 -14.96
N GLU A 49 -12.46 6.43 -15.20
CA GLU A 49 -11.32 7.31 -15.38
C GLU A 49 -10.45 7.33 -14.12
N PHE A 50 -9.12 7.23 -14.31
CA PHE A 50 -8.15 7.30 -13.22
C PHE A 50 -7.29 8.55 -13.32
N ARG A 51 -7.38 9.44 -12.33
CA ARG A 51 -6.60 10.67 -12.25
C ARG A 51 -5.50 10.54 -11.21
N LYS A 52 -4.28 10.99 -11.56
CA LYS A 52 -3.10 10.93 -10.70
C LYS A 52 -2.69 12.33 -10.27
N ILE A 53 -2.58 12.55 -8.97
CA ILE A 53 -2.05 13.79 -8.40
C ILE A 53 -0.67 13.50 -7.82
N LYS A 54 0.33 14.28 -8.23
CA LYS A 54 1.68 14.11 -7.73
C LYS A 54 1.76 14.47 -6.25
N LEU A 55 2.53 13.68 -5.50
CA LEU A 55 2.95 14.05 -4.16
C LEU A 55 3.93 15.24 -4.22
N ASP A 56 4.10 15.93 -3.11
CA ASP A 56 5.13 16.96 -2.98
C ASP A 56 6.55 16.35 -2.95
N GLU A 57 7.59 17.19 -2.88
CA GLU A 57 8.99 16.75 -2.87
C GLU A 57 9.38 15.89 -1.65
N LYS A 58 8.57 15.93 -0.59
CA LYS A 58 8.72 15.10 0.62
C LYS A 58 7.90 13.82 0.56
N PHE A 59 7.26 13.54 -0.57
CA PHE A 59 6.29 12.47 -0.75
C PHE A 59 5.07 12.58 0.16
N ASP A 60 4.69 13.79 0.53
CA ASP A 60 3.44 14.05 1.24
C ASP A 60 2.36 14.56 0.29
N LEU A 61 1.11 14.57 0.77
CA LEU A 61 -0.07 14.88 -0.01
C LEU A 61 -0.15 16.37 -0.39
N ASP A 62 -0.15 16.71 -1.68
CA ASP A 62 -0.58 18.00 -2.16
C ASP A 62 -2.11 18.06 -2.12
N THR A 63 -2.62 18.53 -0.99
CA THR A 63 -4.06 18.54 -0.69
C THR A 63 -4.84 19.47 -1.59
N ASP A 64 -4.26 20.62 -1.95
CA ASP A 64 -4.96 21.63 -2.76
C ASP A 64 -5.11 21.14 -4.20
N SER A 65 -4.04 20.63 -4.80
CA SER A 65 -4.09 19.99 -6.13
C SER A 65 -5.03 18.78 -6.16
N LEU A 66 -5.05 17.98 -5.07
CA LEU A 66 -5.94 16.83 -5.00
C LEU A 66 -7.42 17.24 -4.96
N LEU A 67 -7.77 18.23 -4.14
CA LEU A 67 -9.15 18.71 -4.00
C LEU A 67 -9.61 19.46 -5.25
N GLU A 68 -8.75 20.20 -5.92
CA GLU A 68 -9.04 20.83 -7.22
C GLU A 68 -9.38 19.79 -8.30
N ALA A 69 -8.62 18.68 -8.34
CA ALA A 69 -8.87 17.59 -9.27
C ALA A 69 -10.13 16.75 -8.93
N ALA A 70 -10.61 16.84 -7.68
CA ALA A 70 -11.75 16.10 -7.17
C ALA A 70 -13.08 16.82 -7.47
N ASN A 71 -13.39 16.99 -8.76
CA ASN A 71 -14.64 17.58 -9.23
C ASN A 71 -15.85 16.64 -9.05
N ASP A 72 -17.04 17.04 -9.49
CA ASP A 72 -18.31 16.33 -9.31
C ASP A 72 -18.34 14.91 -9.89
N TRP A 73 -17.48 14.61 -10.86
CA TRP A 73 -17.36 13.30 -11.48
C TRP A 73 -16.46 12.33 -10.66
N VAL A 74 -15.67 12.86 -9.72
CA VAL A 74 -14.86 12.03 -8.83
C VAL A 74 -15.72 11.48 -7.71
N LYS A 75 -15.84 10.16 -7.62
CA LYS A 75 -16.62 9.48 -6.58
C LYS A 75 -15.77 8.90 -5.47
N VAL A 76 -14.52 8.54 -5.78
CA VAL A 76 -13.63 7.88 -4.81
C VAL A 76 -12.21 8.45 -4.92
N ILE A 77 -11.62 8.76 -3.77
CA ILE A 77 -10.20 9.08 -3.63
C ILE A 77 -9.51 7.90 -2.93
N PHE A 78 -8.44 7.34 -3.52
CA PHE A 78 -7.60 6.31 -2.90
C PHE A 78 -6.29 6.90 -2.40
N LEU A 79 -6.01 6.78 -1.10
CA LEU A 79 -4.79 7.25 -0.44
C LEU A 79 -4.13 6.08 0.30
N CYS A 80 -2.88 5.77 -0.05
CA CYS A 80 -2.10 4.72 0.63
C CYS A 80 -1.26 5.35 1.73
N SER A 81 -1.44 4.93 2.99
CA SER A 81 -0.67 5.43 4.12
C SER A 81 -0.49 4.34 5.20
N PRO A 82 0.74 3.88 5.44
CA PRO A 82 2.01 4.23 4.78
C PRO A 82 2.01 3.94 3.28
N ASN A 83 2.59 4.85 2.48
CA ASN A 83 2.51 4.76 1.03
C ASN A 83 3.50 3.75 0.42
N ASN A 84 3.12 3.14 -0.68
CA ASN A 84 3.98 2.27 -1.49
C ASN A 84 4.14 2.88 -2.90
N PRO A 85 5.35 3.27 -3.34
CA PRO A 85 6.65 2.73 -2.88
C PRO A 85 7.45 3.62 -1.93
N THR A 86 6.95 4.75 -1.48
CA THR A 86 7.74 5.75 -0.76
C THR A 86 8.00 5.39 0.70
N GLY A 87 7.11 4.64 1.33
CA GLY A 87 7.25 4.07 2.68
C GLY A 87 6.71 4.94 3.81
N ASN A 88 6.58 6.24 3.60
CA ASN A 88 6.16 7.20 4.60
C ASN A 88 4.65 7.22 4.84
N ASN A 89 4.22 7.63 6.02
CA ASN A 89 2.85 8.08 6.26
C ASN A 89 2.59 9.38 5.50
N LEU A 90 1.35 9.56 5.06
CA LEU A 90 0.83 10.87 4.67
C LEU A 90 0.45 11.66 5.93
N SER A 91 0.63 12.98 5.90
CA SER A 91 0.28 13.86 7.02
C SER A 91 -1.20 13.71 7.41
N ARG A 92 -1.46 13.43 8.70
CA ARG A 92 -2.83 13.27 9.21
C ARG A 92 -3.66 14.53 9.02
N ASP A 93 -3.09 15.71 9.22
CA ASP A 93 -3.79 16.99 9.04
C ASP A 93 -4.25 17.16 7.58
N ARG A 94 -3.40 16.77 6.63
CA ARG A 94 -3.73 16.80 5.20
C ARG A 94 -4.82 15.77 4.87
N LEU A 95 -4.76 14.57 5.46
CA LEU A 95 -5.81 13.56 5.32
C LEU A 95 -7.13 14.03 5.93
N TYR A 96 -7.11 14.65 7.11
CA TYR A 96 -8.32 15.25 7.71
C TYR A 96 -8.92 16.37 6.84
N LYS A 97 -8.08 17.20 6.20
CA LYS A 97 -8.57 18.21 5.27
C LYS A 97 -9.32 17.58 4.10
N VAL A 98 -8.80 16.50 3.52
CA VAL A 98 -9.50 15.75 2.45
C VAL A 98 -10.81 15.17 2.94
N LEU A 99 -10.81 14.48 4.10
CA LEU A 99 -12.00 13.85 4.69
C LEU A 99 -13.12 14.85 5.00
N ASN A 100 -12.76 16.07 5.44
CA ASN A 100 -13.72 17.12 5.76
C ASN A 100 -14.25 17.87 4.52
N THR A 101 -13.49 17.91 3.42
CA THR A 101 -13.80 18.76 2.27
C THR A 101 -14.44 17.95 1.13
N PHE A 102 -13.93 16.76 0.86
CA PHE A 102 -14.42 15.94 -0.25
C PHE A 102 -15.74 15.26 0.10
N GLN A 103 -16.75 15.41 -0.76
CA GLN A 103 -18.10 14.87 -0.52
C GLN A 103 -18.26 13.40 -0.97
N GLY A 104 -17.33 12.89 -1.75
CA GLY A 104 -17.29 11.47 -2.14
C GLY A 104 -16.56 10.60 -1.11
N LEU A 105 -16.30 9.36 -1.47
CA LEU A 105 -15.63 8.39 -0.59
C LEU A 105 -14.12 8.59 -0.56
N VAL A 106 -13.54 8.59 0.64
CA VAL A 106 -12.09 8.58 0.86
C VAL A 106 -11.68 7.20 1.36
N VAL A 107 -10.85 6.52 0.59
CA VAL A 107 -10.30 5.20 0.93
C VAL A 107 -8.87 5.38 1.41
N ILE A 108 -8.61 5.12 2.69
CA ILE A 108 -7.27 5.08 3.26
C ILE A 108 -6.81 3.62 3.28
N ASP A 109 -5.82 3.30 2.44
CA ASP A 109 -5.25 1.96 2.34
C ASP A 109 -4.10 1.81 3.33
N GLU A 110 -4.39 1.19 4.43
CA GLU A 110 -3.50 0.95 5.57
C GLU A 110 -2.80 -0.42 5.51
N ALA A 111 -2.45 -0.90 4.31
CA ALA A 111 -1.80 -2.22 4.18
C ALA A 111 -0.49 -2.35 4.98
N TYR A 112 0.11 -1.26 5.41
CA TYR A 112 1.39 -1.23 6.14
C TYR A 112 1.28 -0.59 7.53
N VAL A 113 0.07 -0.29 8.03
CA VAL A 113 -0.14 0.43 9.30
C VAL A 113 0.49 -0.24 10.52
N ASP A 114 0.52 -1.57 10.55
CA ASP A 114 1.14 -2.30 11.67
C ASP A 114 2.63 -1.99 11.87
N PHE A 115 3.34 -1.47 10.86
CA PHE A 115 4.74 -1.08 10.93
C PHE A 115 4.95 0.38 11.33
N SER A 116 3.88 1.15 11.40
CA SER A 116 3.86 2.58 11.73
C SER A 116 3.71 2.82 13.23
N ILE A 117 4.23 3.95 13.70
CA ILE A 117 3.93 4.46 15.04
C ILE A 117 2.64 5.28 15.07
N GLU A 118 2.18 5.75 13.91
CA GLU A 118 0.94 6.50 13.81
C GLU A 118 -0.27 5.59 14.01
N PRO A 119 -1.30 6.05 14.73
CA PRO A 119 -2.49 5.26 14.94
C PRO A 119 -3.29 5.07 13.65
N SER A 120 -3.96 3.93 13.53
CA SER A 120 -4.88 3.64 12.42
C SER A 120 -6.05 4.63 12.37
N PHE A 121 -6.53 4.92 11.15
CA PHE A 121 -7.78 5.65 10.92
C PHE A 121 -9.05 4.86 11.29
N LEU A 122 -8.92 3.61 11.74
CA LEU A 122 -10.07 2.87 12.30
C LEU A 122 -10.74 3.61 13.46
N GLY A 123 -9.98 4.35 14.27
CA GLY A 123 -10.50 5.18 15.35
C GLY A 123 -11.29 6.42 14.88
N GLU A 124 -11.29 6.72 13.59
CA GLU A 124 -11.92 7.91 13.01
C GLU A 124 -13.24 7.59 12.25
N LEU A 125 -13.61 6.31 12.14
CA LEU A 125 -14.79 5.89 11.36
C LEU A 125 -16.09 6.54 11.82
N ASP A 126 -16.26 6.75 13.12
CA ASP A 126 -17.45 7.39 13.68
C ASP A 126 -17.53 8.90 13.37
N LYS A 127 -16.39 9.53 13.05
CA LYS A 127 -16.32 10.96 12.73
C LYS A 127 -16.52 11.24 11.24
N PHE A 128 -16.14 10.28 10.39
CA PHE A 128 -16.11 10.44 8.94
C PHE A 128 -16.96 9.37 8.25
N PRO A 129 -18.24 9.64 7.98
CA PRO A 129 -19.14 8.65 7.36
C PRO A 129 -18.73 8.29 5.91
N ASN A 130 -17.89 9.10 5.27
CA ASN A 130 -17.33 8.88 3.93
C ASN A 130 -15.98 8.15 3.93
N LEU A 131 -15.46 7.73 5.10
CA LEU A 131 -14.18 7.04 5.23
C LEU A 131 -14.33 5.54 5.03
N ILE A 132 -13.44 4.96 4.23
CA ILE A 132 -13.20 3.51 4.14
C ILE A 132 -11.75 3.26 4.51
N VAL A 133 -11.48 2.41 5.49
CA VAL A 133 -10.14 1.96 5.84
C VAL A 133 -9.92 0.55 5.31
N LEU A 134 -8.82 0.35 4.55
CA LEU A 134 -8.43 -0.97 4.05
C LEU A 134 -7.24 -1.50 4.81
N GLN A 135 -7.34 -2.73 5.30
CA GLN A 135 -6.23 -3.45 5.93
C GLN A 135 -6.06 -4.86 5.35
N THR A 136 -4.96 -5.53 5.64
CA THR A 136 -4.66 -6.85 5.10
C THR A 136 -3.82 -7.69 6.04
N MET A 137 -4.06 -8.99 6.05
CA MET A 137 -3.18 -9.95 6.73
C MET A 137 -1.93 -10.34 5.91
N SER A 138 -1.75 -9.75 4.72
CA SER A 138 -0.66 -10.12 3.80
C SER A 138 0.71 -9.55 4.17
N LYS A 139 0.81 -8.59 5.11
CA LYS A 139 2.03 -7.86 5.44
C LYS A 139 2.53 -8.22 6.84
N ALA A 140 2.25 -7.44 7.84
CA ALA A 140 2.74 -7.70 9.21
C ALA A 140 2.33 -9.07 9.76
N TRP A 141 1.15 -9.52 9.41
CA TRP A 141 0.62 -10.83 9.82
C TRP A 141 1.25 -12.03 9.10
N GLY A 142 2.14 -11.81 8.13
CA GLY A 142 2.84 -12.87 7.41
C GLY A 142 1.95 -13.83 6.61
N ALA A 143 0.69 -13.48 6.39
CA ALA A 143 -0.34 -14.36 5.85
C ALA A 143 -0.73 -14.05 4.39
N ALA A 144 0.23 -13.66 3.55
CA ALA A 144 -0.04 -13.32 2.15
C ALA A 144 -0.71 -14.45 1.36
N GLY A 145 -0.41 -15.71 1.70
CA GLY A 145 -0.95 -16.89 1.02
C GLY A 145 -2.45 -17.09 1.19
N ILE A 146 -3.05 -16.65 2.31
CA ILE A 146 -4.49 -16.81 2.54
C ILE A 146 -5.36 -15.79 1.79
N ARG A 147 -4.76 -14.77 1.16
CA ARG A 147 -5.45 -13.79 0.32
C ARG A 147 -6.59 -13.05 1.02
N LEU A 148 -6.41 -12.68 2.30
CA LEU A 148 -7.39 -11.98 3.10
C LEU A 148 -7.05 -10.49 3.25
N GLY A 149 -8.02 -9.64 2.85
CA GLY A 149 -8.05 -8.21 3.11
C GLY A 149 -9.38 -7.83 3.75
N MET A 150 -9.40 -6.70 4.42
CA MET A 150 -10.53 -6.19 5.19
C MET A 150 -10.84 -4.76 4.75
N ALA A 151 -12.13 -4.40 4.76
CA ALA A 151 -12.60 -3.03 4.62
C ALA A 151 -13.46 -2.68 5.83
N PHE A 152 -13.20 -1.55 6.41
CA PHE A 152 -13.93 -0.99 7.54
C PHE A 152 -14.50 0.36 7.12
N ALA A 153 -15.78 0.58 7.35
CA ALA A 153 -16.50 1.80 6.98
C ALA A 153 -17.81 1.89 7.77
N SER A 154 -18.58 2.95 7.54
CA SER A 154 -19.92 3.06 8.10
C SER A 154 -20.82 1.86 7.73
N PRO A 155 -21.84 1.54 8.55
CA PRO A 155 -22.78 0.45 8.25
C PRO A 155 -23.45 0.56 6.88
N GLU A 156 -23.73 1.78 6.42
CA GLU A 156 -24.37 2.07 5.14
C GLU A 156 -23.45 1.66 3.98
N ILE A 157 -22.17 2.05 4.02
CA ILE A 157 -21.17 1.67 3.01
C ILE A 157 -20.98 0.16 2.99
N ILE A 158 -20.85 -0.47 4.16
CA ILE A 158 -20.69 -1.92 4.27
C ILE A 158 -21.93 -2.66 3.75
N ALA A 159 -23.14 -2.14 3.99
CA ALA A 159 -24.36 -2.71 3.45
C ALA A 159 -24.39 -2.71 1.91
N ILE A 160 -23.93 -1.61 1.28
CA ILE A 160 -23.80 -1.52 -0.18
C ILE A 160 -22.76 -2.53 -0.70
N LEU A 161 -21.58 -2.57 -0.11
CA LEU A 161 -20.51 -3.51 -0.50
C LEU A 161 -20.94 -4.98 -0.34
N ASN A 162 -21.78 -5.29 0.66
CA ASN A 162 -22.32 -6.62 0.87
C ASN A 162 -23.36 -7.04 -0.18
N LYS A 163 -24.12 -6.09 -0.77
CA LYS A 163 -25.07 -6.38 -1.85
C LYS A 163 -24.40 -6.92 -3.11
N ILE A 164 -23.18 -6.46 -3.40
CA ILE A 164 -22.42 -6.86 -4.61
C ILE A 164 -21.35 -7.92 -4.31
N LYS A 165 -21.22 -8.33 -3.07
CA LYS A 165 -20.30 -9.38 -2.65
C LYS A 165 -20.76 -10.74 -3.17
N TYR A 166 -19.83 -11.51 -3.77
CA TYR A 166 -20.14 -12.90 -4.11
C TYR A 166 -20.44 -13.72 -2.86
N PRO A 167 -21.42 -14.67 -2.95
CA PRO A 167 -21.52 -15.74 -1.97
C PRO A 167 -20.15 -16.44 -1.86
N TYR A 168 -19.84 -16.98 -0.69
CA TYR A 168 -18.56 -17.68 -0.46
C TYR A 168 -17.31 -16.84 -0.73
N ASN A 169 -17.40 -15.54 -0.47
CA ASN A 169 -16.33 -14.55 -0.71
C ASN A 169 -14.98 -14.91 -0.04
N VAL A 170 -15.01 -15.56 1.13
CA VAL A 170 -13.85 -16.08 1.83
C VAL A 170 -14.07 -17.57 2.07
N ASN A 171 -13.21 -18.43 1.52
CA ASN A 171 -13.31 -19.88 1.69
C ASN A 171 -12.99 -20.31 3.14
N LEU A 172 -13.45 -21.51 3.51
CA LEU A 172 -13.35 -22.03 4.88
C LEU A 172 -11.90 -22.11 5.36
N LEU A 173 -10.98 -22.63 4.54
CA LEU A 173 -9.55 -22.75 4.90
C LEU A 173 -8.92 -21.38 5.20
N THR A 174 -9.30 -20.35 4.45
CA THR A 174 -8.86 -18.97 4.72
C THR A 174 -9.41 -18.48 6.06
N GLN A 175 -10.68 -18.76 6.37
CA GLN A 175 -11.30 -18.37 7.64
C GLN A 175 -10.62 -19.07 8.82
N GLU A 176 -10.47 -20.37 8.77
CA GLU A 176 -9.78 -21.17 9.81
C GLU A 176 -8.35 -20.69 10.04
N ARG A 177 -7.60 -20.45 8.94
CA ARG A 177 -6.23 -19.96 9.06
C ARG A 177 -6.15 -18.56 9.62
N ALA A 178 -7.08 -17.68 9.26
CA ALA A 178 -7.15 -16.32 9.80
C ALA A 178 -7.43 -16.33 11.31
N LEU A 179 -8.39 -17.13 11.76
CA LEU A 179 -8.71 -17.30 13.19
C LEU A 179 -7.50 -17.82 13.95
N TYR A 180 -6.86 -18.88 13.45
CA TYR A 180 -5.64 -19.40 14.06
C TYR A 180 -4.53 -18.34 14.21
N ILE A 181 -4.33 -17.49 13.20
CA ILE A 181 -3.32 -16.43 13.25
C ILE A 181 -3.69 -15.37 14.29
N LEU A 182 -4.96 -15.01 14.41
CA LEU A 182 -5.45 -14.03 15.40
C LEU A 182 -5.32 -14.56 16.83
N GLU A 183 -5.59 -15.84 17.05
CA GLU A 183 -5.39 -16.51 18.35
C GLU A 183 -3.90 -16.59 18.74
N ASN A 184 -2.99 -16.63 17.76
CA ASN A 184 -1.54 -16.70 17.96
C ASN A 184 -0.83 -15.36 17.65
N LYS A 185 -1.45 -14.23 17.99
CA LYS A 185 -0.93 -12.88 17.68
C LYS A 185 0.47 -12.59 18.23
N GLU A 186 0.88 -13.23 19.31
CA GLU A 186 2.20 -13.05 19.92
C GLU A 186 3.34 -13.39 18.94
N GLN A 187 3.13 -14.39 18.07
CA GLN A 187 4.10 -14.73 17.02
C GLN A 187 4.23 -13.58 16.01
N MET A 188 3.13 -12.97 15.60
CA MET A 188 3.13 -11.81 14.71
C MET A 188 3.84 -10.63 15.37
N GLU A 189 3.53 -10.32 16.63
CA GLU A 189 4.16 -9.24 17.39
C GLU A 189 5.68 -9.42 17.53
N LYS A 190 6.14 -10.65 17.74
CA LYS A 190 7.58 -10.97 17.78
C LYS A 190 8.25 -10.72 16.42
N GLN A 191 7.61 -11.16 15.34
CA GLN A 191 8.11 -10.93 13.98
C GLN A 191 8.11 -9.43 13.63
N LEU A 192 7.06 -8.71 13.99
CA LEU A 192 6.95 -7.26 13.80
C LEU A 192 8.10 -6.53 14.48
N ARG A 193 8.36 -6.82 15.78
CA ARG A 193 9.50 -6.22 16.52
C ARG A 193 10.83 -6.50 15.82
N SER A 194 11.04 -7.72 15.32
CA SER A 194 12.25 -8.08 14.57
C SER A 194 12.39 -7.25 13.29
N ILE A 195 11.32 -7.10 12.50
CA ILE A 195 11.31 -6.30 11.27
C ILE A 195 11.60 -4.83 11.59
N LEU A 196 11.00 -4.27 12.63
CA LEU A 196 11.22 -2.88 13.04
C LEU A 196 12.67 -2.63 13.47
N SER A 197 13.26 -3.56 14.24
CA SER A 197 14.68 -3.50 14.62
C SER A 197 15.60 -3.54 13.40
N GLU A 198 15.34 -4.46 12.46
CA GLU A 198 16.12 -4.59 11.23
C GLU A 198 15.92 -3.37 10.29
N ARG A 199 14.73 -2.77 10.28
CA ARG A 199 14.51 -1.50 9.57
C ARG A 199 15.42 -0.40 10.06
N ILE A 200 15.51 -0.22 11.38
CA ILE A 200 16.39 0.77 12.01
C ILE A 200 17.84 0.49 11.64
N ARG A 201 18.27 -0.78 11.71
CA ARG A 201 19.63 -1.19 11.35
C ARG A 201 19.97 -0.89 9.89
N LEU A 202 19.06 -1.20 8.95
CA LEU A 202 19.24 -0.89 7.54
C LEU A 202 19.26 0.62 7.27
N GLN A 203 18.39 1.39 7.94
CA GLN A 203 18.38 2.86 7.82
C GLN A 203 19.68 3.51 8.29
N ALA A 204 20.37 2.91 9.25
CA ALA A 204 21.69 3.37 9.71
C ALA A 204 22.82 2.91 8.75
N ALA A 205 22.74 1.71 8.21
CA ALA A 205 23.83 1.13 7.41
C ALA A 205 23.81 1.58 5.94
N LEU A 206 22.65 1.76 5.32
CA LEU A 206 22.54 2.09 3.90
C LEU A 206 23.21 3.40 3.50
N PRO A 207 23.12 4.51 4.26
CA PRO A 207 23.78 5.78 3.91
C PRO A 207 25.29 5.72 3.85
N GLU A 208 25.91 4.74 4.53
CA GLU A 208 27.36 4.55 4.55
C GLU A 208 27.92 3.89 3.26
N LEU A 209 27.05 3.46 2.35
CA LEU A 209 27.42 2.78 1.14
C LEU A 209 27.62 3.76 -0.02
N ASN A 210 28.75 3.68 -0.73
CA ASN A 210 29.10 4.57 -1.83
C ASN A 210 28.07 4.63 -2.97
N CYS A 211 27.34 3.53 -3.18
CA CYS A 211 26.32 3.45 -4.22
C CYS A 211 24.99 4.10 -3.80
N VAL A 212 24.80 4.44 -2.54
CA VAL A 212 23.57 5.06 -2.01
C VAL A 212 23.71 6.58 -2.02
N ARG A 213 22.74 7.26 -2.65
CA ARG A 213 22.66 8.73 -2.69
C ARG A 213 21.76 9.29 -1.60
N LYS A 214 20.62 8.63 -1.40
CA LYS A 214 19.59 9.08 -0.45
C LYS A 214 18.74 7.90 0.02
N ILE A 215 18.38 7.90 1.28
CA ILE A 215 17.30 7.06 1.81
C ILE A 215 16.11 7.94 2.14
N TYR A 216 14.92 7.41 1.92
CA TYR A 216 13.69 8.11 2.28
C TYR A 216 13.14 7.58 3.60
N PRO A 217 12.52 8.45 4.43
CA PRO A 217 11.84 8.01 5.64
C PRO A 217 10.80 6.94 5.35
N THR A 218 10.64 6.00 6.28
CA THR A 218 9.67 4.91 6.09
C THR A 218 9.02 4.48 7.39
N ASP A 219 7.72 4.26 7.29
CA ASP A 219 6.84 3.67 8.30
C ASP A 219 6.33 2.27 7.85
N ALA A 220 6.89 1.74 6.75
CA ALA A 220 6.55 0.43 6.20
C ALA A 220 7.64 -0.62 6.50
N ASN A 221 7.46 -1.83 5.98
CA ASN A 221 8.48 -2.90 6.04
C ASN A 221 9.43 -2.89 4.85
N PHE A 222 9.66 -1.75 4.25
CA PHE A 222 10.61 -1.55 3.15
C PHE A 222 11.16 -0.12 3.19
N ILE A 223 12.28 0.10 2.53
CA ILE A 223 12.95 1.40 2.42
C ILE A 223 13.05 1.74 0.93
N LEU A 224 12.68 2.97 0.56
CA LEU A 224 12.98 3.52 -0.75
C LEU A 224 14.36 4.15 -0.70
N VAL A 225 15.24 3.75 -1.63
CA VAL A 225 16.65 4.16 -1.66
C VAL A 225 16.99 4.65 -3.06
N GLU A 226 17.48 5.87 -3.17
CA GLU A 226 18.06 6.38 -4.40
C GLU A 226 19.53 5.96 -4.49
N VAL A 227 19.92 5.37 -5.62
CA VAL A 227 21.27 4.82 -5.84
C VAL A 227 21.90 5.39 -7.12
N THR A 228 23.20 5.21 -7.26
CA THR A 228 23.98 5.78 -8.39
C THR A 228 23.56 5.23 -9.75
N ASN A 229 23.29 3.93 -9.85
CA ASN A 229 22.86 3.25 -11.07
C ASN A 229 21.92 2.10 -10.74
N ALA A 230 20.63 2.43 -10.55
CA ALA A 230 19.61 1.48 -10.08
C ALA A 230 19.49 0.24 -10.97
N ASP A 231 19.59 0.39 -12.30
CA ASP A 231 19.42 -0.73 -13.22
C ASP A 231 20.58 -1.72 -13.12
N THR A 232 21.81 -1.21 -13.04
CA THR A 232 23.03 -2.05 -12.89
C THR A 232 23.02 -2.72 -11.52
N ILE A 233 22.76 -1.98 -10.46
CA ILE A 233 22.71 -2.50 -9.10
C ILE A 233 21.63 -3.58 -8.99
N TYR A 234 20.43 -3.32 -9.51
CA TYR A 234 19.33 -4.29 -9.54
C TYR A 234 19.73 -5.59 -10.24
N LYS A 235 20.33 -5.50 -11.45
CA LYS A 235 20.79 -6.68 -12.20
C LYS A 235 21.85 -7.48 -11.44
N ASN A 236 22.78 -6.79 -10.79
CA ASN A 236 23.85 -7.43 -10.01
C ASN A 236 23.32 -8.12 -8.75
N LEU A 237 22.35 -7.51 -8.05
CA LEU A 237 21.66 -8.14 -6.91
C LEU A 237 20.89 -9.39 -7.34
N VAL A 238 20.15 -9.32 -8.46
CA VAL A 238 19.40 -10.47 -8.98
C VAL A 238 20.34 -11.64 -9.33
N ARG A 239 21.52 -11.37 -9.93
CA ARG A 239 22.52 -12.41 -10.21
C ARG A 239 23.04 -13.11 -8.96
N GLN A 240 23.01 -12.42 -7.82
CA GLN A 240 23.40 -12.96 -6.51
C GLN A 240 22.20 -13.58 -5.74
N GLY A 241 21.01 -13.68 -6.38
CA GLY A 241 19.80 -14.22 -5.74
C GLY A 241 19.07 -13.21 -4.81
N ILE A 242 19.51 -11.94 -4.79
CA ILE A 242 18.93 -10.91 -3.94
C ILE A 242 17.89 -10.11 -4.75
N ILE A 243 16.63 -10.21 -4.36
CA ILE A 243 15.51 -9.62 -5.11
C ILE A 243 15.00 -8.36 -4.41
N VAL A 244 15.28 -7.22 -5.00
CA VAL A 244 14.70 -5.91 -4.65
C VAL A 244 13.67 -5.47 -5.70
N ARG A 245 13.13 -4.28 -5.59
CA ARG A 245 12.22 -3.72 -6.59
C ARG A 245 12.81 -2.46 -7.22
N ASN A 246 13.17 -2.54 -8.49
CA ASN A 246 13.54 -1.35 -9.25
C ASN A 246 12.31 -0.46 -9.46
N ARG A 247 12.44 0.83 -9.11
CA ARG A 247 11.38 1.84 -9.19
C ARG A 247 11.73 3.00 -10.12
N THR A 248 12.82 2.90 -10.86
CA THR A 248 13.31 3.96 -11.76
C THR A 248 12.22 4.47 -12.72
N ASN A 249 11.34 3.61 -13.20
CA ASN A 249 10.26 3.99 -14.11
C ASN A 249 8.97 4.47 -13.39
N VAL A 250 8.99 4.61 -12.08
CA VAL A 250 7.87 5.13 -11.30
C VAL A 250 8.03 6.63 -11.15
N THR A 251 6.95 7.38 -11.32
CA THR A 251 6.92 8.84 -11.14
C THR A 251 7.64 9.26 -9.86
N MET A 252 8.52 10.24 -9.94
CA MET A 252 9.33 10.78 -8.83
C MET A 252 10.31 9.79 -8.16
N CYS A 253 10.45 8.56 -8.67
CA CYS A 253 11.33 7.54 -8.11
C CYS A 253 12.50 7.20 -9.03
N ASN A 254 12.94 8.14 -9.87
CA ASN A 254 14.08 7.93 -10.77
C ASN A 254 15.32 7.52 -9.98
N GLY A 255 16.02 6.48 -10.42
CA GLY A 255 17.20 5.95 -9.73
C GLY A 255 16.91 5.25 -8.41
N CYS A 256 15.65 4.94 -8.08
CA CYS A 256 15.27 4.35 -6.81
C CYS A 256 15.09 2.83 -6.87
N LEU A 257 15.55 2.18 -5.81
CA LEU A 257 15.25 0.79 -5.46
C LEU A 257 14.37 0.78 -4.22
N ARG A 258 13.33 -0.07 -4.20
CA ARG A 258 12.58 -0.38 -2.98
C ARG A 258 13.10 -1.69 -2.39
N ILE A 259 13.71 -1.58 -1.24
CA ILE A 259 14.34 -2.68 -0.50
C ILE A 259 13.37 -3.13 0.59
N THR A 260 12.91 -4.38 0.56
CA THR A 260 12.11 -4.94 1.65
C THR A 260 13.03 -5.30 2.82
N VAL A 261 12.62 -4.97 4.03
CA VAL A 261 13.32 -5.37 5.25
C VAL A 261 13.16 -6.87 5.42
N GLY A 262 14.26 -7.59 5.31
CA GLY A 262 14.34 -9.05 5.46
C GLY A 262 14.72 -9.47 6.88
N LYS A 263 15.09 -10.73 7.04
CA LYS A 263 15.75 -11.24 8.25
C LYS A 263 17.18 -10.69 8.34
N SER A 264 17.82 -10.85 9.50
CA SER A 264 19.18 -10.33 9.73
C SER A 264 20.18 -10.87 8.71
N ASP A 265 20.18 -12.18 8.44
CA ASP A 265 21.05 -12.83 7.46
C ASP A 265 20.78 -12.36 6.01
N GLU A 266 19.52 -12.13 5.65
CA GLU A 266 19.14 -11.61 4.33
C GLU A 266 19.59 -10.15 4.17
N ASN A 267 19.46 -9.34 5.21
CA ASN A 267 19.90 -7.95 5.21
C ASN A 267 21.43 -7.84 5.20
N ASP A 268 22.14 -8.73 5.90
CA ASP A 268 23.61 -8.81 5.86
C ASP A 268 24.10 -9.15 4.45
N ALA A 269 23.48 -10.14 3.82
CA ALA A 269 23.82 -10.49 2.42
C ALA A 269 23.57 -9.32 1.45
N LEU A 270 22.47 -8.58 1.63
CA LEU A 270 22.19 -7.37 0.85
C LEU A 270 23.26 -6.30 1.05
N LEU A 271 23.60 -5.98 2.31
CA LEU A 271 24.60 -4.94 2.62
C LEU A 271 25.99 -5.32 2.07
N GLU A 272 26.40 -6.58 2.21
CA GLU A 272 27.65 -7.09 1.66
C GLU A 272 27.70 -7.05 0.10
N ALA A 273 26.56 -7.32 -0.54
CA ALA A 273 26.44 -7.21 -1.99
C ALA A 273 26.55 -5.74 -2.45
N LEU A 274 25.89 -4.81 -1.74
CA LEU A 274 25.92 -3.38 -2.07
C LEU A 274 27.29 -2.73 -1.79
N LYS A 275 28.06 -3.17 -0.78
CA LYS A 275 29.41 -2.69 -0.50
C LYS A 275 30.40 -2.91 -1.65
N LYS A 276 30.13 -3.89 -2.50
CA LYS A 276 30.98 -4.24 -3.65
C LYS A 276 30.62 -3.46 -4.93
N MET A 277 29.68 -2.54 -4.84
CA MET A 277 29.13 -1.74 -5.94
C MET A 277 29.44 -0.27 -5.75
#